data_76e6801df7e7660c2ef5a135dbd6bfd6
#
_entry.id   76e6801df7e7660c2ef5a135dbd6bfd6
#
_cell.length_a   1.000
_cell.length_b   1.000
_cell.length_c   1.000
_cell.angle_alpha   90.00
_cell.angle_beta   90.00
_cell.angle_gamma   90.00
#
_symmetry.space_group_name_H-M   'P 1'
#
loop_
_entity.id
_entity.type
_entity.pdbx_description
1 polymer ?
#
loop_
_entity_poly.entity_id
_entity_poly.type
_entity_poly.pdbx_seq_one_letter_code
_entity_poly.pdbx_strand_id
1 'polypeptide(L)'
;DVIVRRDCENEAVNALVAFLARARMSMRLPRISESSGLARFLATGLDDLGWTSIGAKTEVCPFIDLNGLSFDEYLGTLGSSHRYNFKRRLRNLTRDHDVEVAYAVTDDERREMLAHVVDLHLRRWNPRGGSDAFNGAEVLAFHEEFSGLARQRGWLRLFVIRIDGQAAAAFYGFRYGHRFHFYQSGFDPQFVRSSVGLVLIGLSIRDAIAEGAAEYDMLHGDESYKFLWSKTLRQLIRLDVYPPGGMGLIHRNATRLTAATKRAVKRALHVEPRPALETT
;
A
#
# COMPACT_ATOMS: atom_id res chain seq x y z
N ASP A 1 1.46 -10.65 -7.80
CA ASP A 1 1.55 -12.11 -7.97
C ASP A 1 0.78 -12.56 -9.20
N VAL A 2 0.90 -13.83 -9.58
CA VAL A 2 0.02 -14.43 -10.59
C VAL A 2 -1.30 -14.78 -9.91
N ILE A 3 -2.41 -14.20 -10.39
CA ILE A 3 -3.73 -14.45 -9.81
C ILE A 3 -4.36 -15.62 -10.57
N VAL A 4 -4.54 -16.74 -9.88
CA VAL A 4 -5.05 -17.99 -10.44
C VAL A 4 -6.17 -18.52 -9.56
N ARG A 5 -7.15 -19.19 -10.18
CA ARG A 5 -8.17 -19.93 -9.44
C ARG A 5 -7.50 -21.02 -8.60
N ARG A 6 -7.95 -21.17 -7.36
CA ARG A 6 -7.48 -22.23 -6.47
C ARG A 6 -7.66 -23.60 -7.15
N ASP A 7 -6.74 -24.49 -6.92
CA ASP A 7 -6.66 -25.84 -7.50
C ASP A 7 -6.31 -25.90 -9.01
N CYS A 8 -6.00 -24.75 -9.63
CA CYS A 8 -5.54 -24.68 -11.02
C CYS A 8 -4.14 -24.06 -11.14
N GLU A 9 -3.41 -23.86 -10.02
CA GLU A 9 -2.16 -23.12 -9.97
C GLU A 9 -1.09 -23.72 -10.89
N ASN A 10 -0.89 -25.02 -10.82
CA ASN A 10 0.12 -25.71 -11.63
C ASN A 10 -0.21 -25.66 -13.13
N GLU A 11 -1.48 -25.95 -13.48
CA GLU A 11 -1.92 -25.92 -14.87
C GLU A 11 -1.82 -24.52 -15.47
N ALA A 12 -2.27 -23.52 -14.72
CA ALA A 12 -2.25 -22.13 -15.16
C ALA A 12 -0.82 -21.61 -15.35
N VAL A 13 0.10 -21.90 -14.41
CA VAL A 13 1.48 -21.47 -14.54
C VAL A 13 2.17 -22.20 -15.69
N ASN A 14 1.95 -23.51 -15.87
CA ASN A 14 2.48 -24.25 -17.02
C ASN A 14 1.96 -23.71 -18.35
N ALA A 15 0.66 -23.37 -18.43
CA ALA A 15 0.06 -22.75 -19.63
C ALA A 15 0.69 -21.37 -19.90
N LEU A 16 0.94 -20.58 -18.86
CA LEU A 16 1.59 -19.27 -18.98
C LEU A 16 3.06 -19.44 -19.43
N VAL A 17 3.80 -20.38 -18.89
CA VAL A 17 5.17 -20.73 -19.33
C VAL A 17 5.17 -21.09 -20.81
N ALA A 18 4.29 -22.00 -21.23
CA ALA A 18 4.17 -22.42 -22.62
C ALA A 18 3.78 -21.26 -23.56
N PHE A 19 2.89 -20.39 -23.12
CA PHE A 19 2.51 -19.19 -23.88
C PHE A 19 3.70 -18.24 -24.06
N LEU A 20 4.40 -17.90 -22.98
CA LEU A 20 5.57 -17.02 -23.03
C LEU A 20 6.69 -17.59 -23.86
N ALA A 21 6.93 -18.91 -23.75
CA ALA A 21 7.93 -19.61 -24.55
C ALA A 21 7.67 -19.49 -26.05
N ARG A 22 6.42 -19.61 -26.48
CA ARG A 22 6.01 -19.41 -27.88
C ARG A 22 6.08 -17.95 -28.32
N ALA A 23 5.60 -17.05 -27.48
CA ALA A 23 5.55 -15.61 -27.79
C ALA A 23 6.95 -14.97 -27.80
N ARG A 24 7.95 -15.59 -27.14
CA ARG A 24 9.32 -15.09 -27.01
C ARG A 24 9.40 -13.64 -26.53
N MET A 25 8.47 -13.25 -25.66
CA MET A 25 8.34 -11.89 -25.14
C MET A 25 9.06 -11.75 -23.79
N SER A 26 9.95 -10.76 -23.70
CA SER A 26 10.46 -10.35 -22.40
C SER A 26 9.33 -9.80 -21.53
N MET A 27 9.31 -10.16 -20.25
CA MET A 27 8.28 -9.72 -19.32
C MET A 27 8.91 -9.14 -18.07
N ARG A 28 8.28 -8.11 -17.52
CA ARG A 28 8.63 -7.53 -16.22
C ARG A 28 7.43 -7.59 -15.30
N LEU A 29 7.59 -8.26 -14.18
CA LEU A 29 6.61 -8.32 -13.09
C LEU A 29 7.11 -7.49 -11.91
N PRO A 30 6.61 -6.27 -11.73
CA PRO A 30 6.98 -5.43 -10.60
C PRO A 30 6.19 -5.82 -9.34
N ARG A 31 6.75 -5.54 -8.18
CA ARG A 31 6.07 -5.62 -6.87
C ARG A 31 5.47 -7.00 -6.56
N ILE A 32 6.22 -8.04 -6.80
CA ILE A 32 5.87 -9.40 -6.41
C ILE A 32 6.40 -9.65 -5.01
N SER A 33 5.64 -10.36 -4.17
CA SER A 33 6.16 -10.84 -2.89
C SER A 33 7.36 -11.75 -3.11
N GLU A 34 8.47 -11.53 -2.40
CA GLU A 34 9.64 -12.43 -2.44
C GLU A 34 9.28 -13.88 -2.06
N SER A 35 8.22 -14.04 -1.25
CA SER A 35 7.70 -15.37 -0.85
C SER A 35 6.70 -15.98 -1.83
N SER A 36 6.39 -15.32 -2.97
CA SER A 36 5.41 -15.84 -3.94
C SER A 36 5.87 -17.20 -4.50
N GLY A 37 5.09 -18.23 -4.25
CA GLY A 37 5.31 -19.57 -4.81
C GLY A 37 5.08 -19.62 -6.32
N LEU A 38 4.02 -18.94 -6.79
CA LEU A 38 3.65 -18.95 -8.21
C LEU A 38 4.66 -18.18 -9.07
N ALA A 39 5.17 -17.03 -8.61
CA ALA A 39 6.20 -16.30 -9.34
C ALA A 39 7.52 -17.09 -9.41
N ARG A 40 7.86 -17.83 -8.35
CA ARG A 40 9.02 -18.71 -8.34
C ARG A 40 8.82 -19.89 -9.31
N PHE A 41 7.66 -20.52 -9.31
CA PHE A 41 7.34 -21.61 -10.23
C PHE A 41 7.38 -21.14 -11.69
N LEU A 42 6.83 -19.97 -12.01
CA LEU A 42 6.94 -19.36 -13.33
C LEU A 42 8.40 -19.14 -13.74
N ALA A 43 9.22 -18.58 -12.85
CA ALA A 43 10.64 -18.34 -13.13
C ALA A 43 11.38 -19.68 -13.42
N THR A 44 11.20 -20.69 -12.57
CA THR A 44 11.82 -22.02 -12.76
C THR A 44 11.39 -22.65 -14.08
N GLY A 45 10.10 -22.67 -14.40
CA GLY A 45 9.61 -23.25 -15.65
C GLY A 45 10.13 -22.55 -16.92
N LEU A 46 10.41 -21.25 -16.83
CA LEU A 46 11.06 -20.51 -17.92
C LEU A 46 12.57 -20.78 -17.97
N ASP A 47 13.24 -20.84 -16.82
CA ASP A 47 14.68 -21.16 -16.76
C ASP A 47 14.99 -22.55 -17.33
N ASP A 48 14.11 -23.55 -17.09
CA ASP A 48 14.21 -24.90 -17.67
C ASP A 48 14.12 -24.88 -19.22
N LEU A 49 13.51 -23.86 -19.81
CA LEU A 49 13.44 -23.61 -21.25
C LEU A 49 14.57 -22.71 -21.77
N GLY A 50 15.61 -22.47 -20.98
CA GLY A 50 16.77 -21.67 -21.33
C GLY A 50 16.55 -20.14 -21.27
N TRP A 51 15.47 -19.69 -20.62
CA TRP A 51 15.24 -18.28 -20.35
C TRP A 51 16.16 -17.79 -19.24
N THR A 52 16.27 -16.48 -19.09
CA THR A 52 16.99 -15.87 -17.99
C THR A 52 16.01 -15.12 -17.10
N SER A 53 15.89 -15.54 -15.85
CA SER A 53 15.09 -14.87 -14.83
C SER A 53 16.00 -14.06 -13.90
N ILE A 54 15.66 -12.79 -13.65
CA ILE A 54 16.41 -11.88 -12.79
C ILE A 54 15.47 -11.28 -11.76
N GLY A 55 15.64 -11.69 -10.50
CA GLY A 55 14.99 -11.07 -9.35
C GLY A 55 15.79 -9.87 -8.82
N ALA A 56 15.11 -8.80 -8.45
CA ALA A 56 15.73 -7.67 -7.76
C ALA A 56 14.82 -7.17 -6.64
N LYS A 57 15.35 -7.01 -5.43
CA LYS A 57 14.61 -6.37 -4.32
C LYS A 57 14.29 -4.92 -4.68
N THR A 58 13.06 -4.50 -4.44
CA THR A 58 12.59 -3.16 -4.84
C THR A 58 12.05 -2.37 -3.67
N GLU A 59 10.94 -2.79 -3.09
CA GLU A 59 10.17 -2.08 -2.09
C GLU A 59 9.85 -3.03 -0.93
N VAL A 60 9.33 -2.48 0.15
CA VAL A 60 8.83 -3.24 1.29
C VAL A 60 7.35 -2.96 1.52
N CYS A 61 6.65 -3.94 2.11
CA CYS A 61 5.30 -3.76 2.64
C CYS A 61 5.37 -3.95 4.16
N PRO A 62 5.33 -2.87 4.95
CA PRO A 62 5.15 -2.99 6.39
C PRO A 62 3.78 -3.60 6.70
N PHE A 63 3.72 -4.54 7.62
CA PHE A 63 2.46 -5.11 8.07
C PHE A 63 2.50 -5.39 9.58
N ILE A 64 1.33 -5.50 10.19
CA ILE A 64 1.17 -5.77 11.61
C ILE A 64 0.49 -7.13 11.72
N ASP A 65 1.10 -8.06 12.45
CA ASP A 65 0.44 -9.29 12.87
C ASP A 65 -0.48 -8.93 14.05
N LEU A 66 -1.79 -9.15 13.85
CA LEU A 66 -2.84 -8.82 14.81
C LEU A 66 -3.42 -10.07 15.49
N ASN A 67 -2.93 -11.27 15.16
CA ASN A 67 -3.50 -12.52 15.65
C ASN A 67 -3.62 -12.54 17.18
N GLY A 68 -4.86 -12.62 17.66
CA GLY A 68 -5.17 -12.77 19.07
C GLY A 68 -4.86 -11.57 19.96
N LEU A 69 -4.46 -10.44 19.39
CA LEU A 69 -4.16 -9.23 20.15
C LEU A 69 -5.40 -8.36 20.36
N SER A 70 -5.58 -7.90 21.60
CA SER A 70 -6.40 -6.72 21.86
C SER A 70 -5.64 -5.45 21.44
N PHE A 71 -6.36 -4.33 21.32
CA PHE A 71 -5.73 -3.07 20.92
C PHE A 71 -4.70 -2.56 21.96
N ASP A 72 -4.95 -2.77 23.24
CA ASP A 72 -4.00 -2.37 24.28
C ASP A 72 -2.74 -3.25 24.29
N GLU A 73 -2.86 -4.56 24.05
CA GLU A 73 -1.73 -5.46 23.86
C GLU A 73 -0.90 -5.06 22.64
N TYR A 74 -1.56 -4.79 21.51
CA TYR A 74 -0.88 -4.28 20.32
C TYR A 74 -0.12 -2.97 20.62
N LEU A 75 -0.77 -2.00 21.28
CA LEU A 75 -0.09 -0.77 21.69
C LEU A 75 1.09 -1.05 22.61
N GLY A 76 1.03 -2.12 23.42
CA GLY A 76 2.13 -2.60 24.26
C GLY A 76 3.38 -3.00 23.47
N THR A 77 3.24 -3.47 22.23
CA THR A 77 4.36 -3.86 21.36
C THR A 77 5.11 -2.68 20.76
N LEU A 78 4.49 -1.49 20.73
CA LEU A 78 5.08 -0.27 20.17
C LEU A 78 6.12 0.35 21.11
N GLY A 79 7.00 1.17 20.55
CA GLY A 79 7.92 1.98 21.34
C GLY A 79 7.16 2.88 22.32
N SER A 80 7.69 3.02 23.55
CA SER A 80 7.04 3.75 24.64
C SER A 80 6.66 5.18 24.27
N SER A 81 7.54 5.89 23.59
CA SER A 81 7.29 7.27 23.13
C SER A 81 6.15 7.35 22.11
N HIS A 82 6.10 6.43 21.14
CA HIS A 82 5.05 6.41 20.11
C HIS A 82 3.68 6.08 20.73
N ARG A 83 3.64 5.04 21.59
CA ARG A 83 2.43 4.66 22.32
C ARG A 83 1.92 5.82 23.20
N TYR A 84 2.82 6.48 23.96
CA TYR A 84 2.47 7.64 24.77
C TYR A 84 1.92 8.79 23.92
N ASN A 85 2.59 9.12 22.81
CA ASN A 85 2.17 10.17 21.90
C ASN A 85 0.78 9.89 21.32
N PHE A 86 0.52 8.67 20.84
CA PHE A 86 -0.79 8.30 20.33
C PHE A 86 -1.90 8.50 21.38
N LYS A 87 -1.73 7.89 22.58
CA LYS A 87 -2.72 8.00 23.66
C LYS A 87 -2.94 9.47 24.08
N ARG A 88 -1.87 10.25 24.18
CA ARG A 88 -1.94 11.67 24.51
C ARG A 88 -2.65 12.48 23.44
N ARG A 89 -2.31 12.28 22.17
CA ARG A 89 -2.92 13.04 21.06
C ARG A 89 -4.40 12.72 20.91
N LEU A 90 -4.78 11.45 20.98
CA LEU A 90 -6.18 11.06 20.97
C LEU A 90 -6.96 11.74 22.12
N ARG A 91 -6.45 11.62 23.37
CA ARG A 91 -7.10 12.24 24.54
C ARG A 91 -7.20 13.76 24.41
N ASN A 92 -6.14 14.44 23.97
CA ASN A 92 -6.19 15.90 23.82
C ASN A 92 -7.18 16.31 22.74
N LEU A 93 -7.20 15.61 21.60
CA LEU A 93 -8.12 15.88 20.51
C LEU A 93 -9.58 15.80 20.98
N THR A 94 -9.94 14.73 21.70
CA THR A 94 -11.31 14.51 22.21
C THR A 94 -11.68 15.40 23.41
N ARG A 95 -10.68 15.95 24.13
CA ARG A 95 -10.93 16.89 25.21
C ARG A 95 -11.15 18.31 24.70
N ASP A 96 -10.37 18.71 23.69
CA ASP A 96 -10.25 20.11 23.25
C ASP A 96 -11.21 20.46 22.11
N HIS A 97 -11.80 19.43 21.46
CA HIS A 97 -12.67 19.56 20.30
C HIS A 97 -13.85 18.60 20.35
N ASP A 98 -14.90 18.92 19.62
CA ASP A 98 -15.96 17.97 19.26
C ASP A 98 -15.44 17.06 18.13
N VAL A 99 -15.23 15.77 18.44
CA VAL A 99 -14.62 14.81 17.54
C VAL A 99 -15.60 13.70 17.20
N GLU A 100 -15.97 13.63 15.95
CA GLU A 100 -16.79 12.56 15.37
C GLU A 100 -15.97 11.66 14.45
N VAL A 101 -16.18 10.35 14.52
CA VAL A 101 -15.67 9.38 13.54
C VAL A 101 -16.86 8.81 12.77
N ALA A 102 -17.06 9.29 11.55
CA ALA A 102 -18.18 8.90 10.69
C ALA A 102 -17.74 7.83 9.69
N TYR A 103 -18.49 6.73 9.59
CA TYR A 103 -18.22 5.59 8.70
C TYR A 103 -19.19 5.58 7.53
N ALA A 104 -18.72 5.22 6.35
CA ALA A 104 -19.56 5.06 5.16
C ALA A 104 -20.39 3.78 5.25
N VAL A 105 -21.68 3.91 5.45
CA VAL A 105 -22.69 2.82 5.50
C VAL A 105 -23.48 2.79 4.21
N THR A 106 -24.01 3.93 3.79
CA THR A 106 -24.80 4.10 2.57
C THR A 106 -23.91 4.42 1.37
N ASP A 107 -24.49 4.40 0.16
CA ASP A 107 -23.75 4.76 -1.05
C ASP A 107 -23.50 6.27 -1.14
N ASP A 108 -24.40 7.08 -0.63
CA ASP A 108 -24.24 8.53 -0.60
C ASP A 108 -23.14 8.95 0.37
N GLU A 109 -23.08 8.36 1.57
CA GLU A 109 -21.97 8.55 2.51
C GLU A 109 -20.63 8.08 1.91
N ARG A 110 -20.63 6.95 1.18
CA ARG A 110 -19.44 6.47 0.48
C ARG A 110 -18.91 7.52 -0.50
N ARG A 111 -19.80 8.10 -1.33
CA ARG A 111 -19.41 9.14 -2.31
C ARG A 111 -18.87 10.38 -1.62
N GLU A 112 -19.58 10.87 -0.61
CA GLU A 112 -19.16 12.03 0.17
C GLU A 112 -17.78 11.78 0.80
N MET A 113 -17.61 10.67 1.50
CA MET A 113 -16.37 10.37 2.19
C MET A 113 -15.21 10.07 1.24
N LEU A 114 -15.46 9.46 0.08
CA LEU A 114 -14.45 9.29 -0.95
C LEU A 114 -13.97 10.64 -1.49
N ALA A 115 -14.87 11.59 -1.69
CA ALA A 115 -14.52 12.96 -2.06
C ALA A 115 -13.64 13.63 -0.99
N HIS A 116 -13.94 13.43 0.30
CA HIS A 116 -13.08 13.89 1.39
C HIS A 116 -11.70 13.23 1.38
N VAL A 117 -11.60 11.92 1.10
CA VAL A 117 -10.29 11.25 0.95
C VAL A 117 -9.47 11.91 -0.13
N VAL A 118 -10.05 12.14 -1.31
CA VAL A 118 -9.38 12.76 -2.45
C VAL A 118 -8.92 14.19 -2.11
N ASP A 119 -9.82 15.02 -1.60
CA ASP A 119 -9.53 16.42 -1.26
C ASP A 119 -8.42 16.52 -0.19
N LEU A 120 -8.58 15.82 0.94
CA LEU A 120 -7.62 15.84 2.04
C LEU A 120 -6.26 15.24 1.65
N HIS A 121 -6.27 14.23 0.76
CA HIS A 121 -5.04 13.68 0.20
C HIS A 121 -4.31 14.71 -0.65
N LEU A 122 -5.01 15.39 -1.56
CA LEU A 122 -4.43 16.43 -2.41
C LEU A 122 -3.92 17.61 -1.60
N ARG A 123 -4.67 18.10 -0.61
CA ARG A 123 -4.21 19.16 0.30
C ARG A 123 -2.91 18.81 1.02
N ARG A 124 -2.77 17.55 1.44
CA ARG A 124 -1.56 17.07 2.11
C ARG A 124 -0.35 17.00 1.18
N TRP A 125 -0.55 16.59 -0.08
CA TRP A 125 0.56 16.25 -0.98
C TRP A 125 0.91 17.35 -1.99
N ASN A 126 -0.03 18.21 -2.40
CA ASN A 126 0.26 19.30 -3.36
C ASN A 126 1.43 20.18 -2.93
N PRO A 127 1.56 20.61 -1.67
CA PRO A 127 2.72 21.40 -1.23
C PRO A 127 4.05 20.64 -1.27
N ARG A 128 4.01 19.31 -1.44
CA ARG A 128 5.16 18.41 -1.45
C ARG A 128 5.49 17.85 -2.85
N GLY A 129 4.97 18.46 -3.90
CA GLY A 129 5.20 18.04 -5.29
C GLY A 129 4.15 17.09 -5.85
N GLY A 130 2.99 16.96 -5.19
CA GLY A 130 1.85 16.18 -5.66
C GLY A 130 1.91 14.68 -5.33
N SER A 131 0.89 13.98 -5.77
CA SER A 131 0.74 12.52 -5.64
C SER A 131 0.01 11.98 -6.87
N ASP A 132 0.44 10.83 -7.36
CA ASP A 132 -0.21 10.15 -8.49
C ASP A 132 -1.43 9.31 -8.06
N ALA A 133 -1.71 9.20 -6.76
CA ALA A 133 -2.71 8.28 -6.23
C ALA A 133 -4.16 8.61 -6.67
N PHE A 134 -4.47 9.89 -6.89
CA PHE A 134 -5.78 10.36 -7.35
C PHE A 134 -5.63 11.33 -8.54
N ASN A 135 -4.63 11.08 -9.39
CA ASN A 135 -4.34 11.94 -10.52
C ASN A 135 -5.07 11.45 -11.79
N GLY A 136 -5.94 12.29 -12.32
CA GLY A 136 -6.66 12.05 -13.56
C GLY A 136 -8.07 11.49 -13.38
N ALA A 137 -8.94 11.80 -14.36
CA ALA A 137 -10.35 11.44 -14.33
C ALA A 137 -10.57 9.91 -14.34
N GLU A 138 -9.72 9.17 -15.04
CA GLU A 138 -9.81 7.71 -15.13
C GLU A 138 -9.52 7.03 -13.79
N VAL A 139 -8.55 7.53 -13.03
CA VAL A 139 -8.23 7.03 -11.68
C VAL A 139 -9.38 7.32 -10.72
N LEU A 140 -9.95 8.51 -10.79
CA LEU A 140 -11.11 8.87 -9.96
C LEU A 140 -12.33 8.03 -10.31
N ALA A 141 -12.61 7.81 -11.59
CA ALA A 141 -13.70 6.93 -12.05
C ALA A 141 -13.50 5.48 -11.56
N PHE A 142 -12.27 4.96 -11.63
CA PHE A 142 -11.94 3.66 -11.07
C PHE A 142 -12.24 3.58 -9.56
N HIS A 143 -11.85 4.59 -8.77
CA HIS A 143 -12.11 4.57 -7.34
C HIS A 143 -13.58 4.73 -7.00
N GLU A 144 -14.33 5.50 -7.80
CA GLU A 144 -15.78 5.61 -7.66
C GLU A 144 -16.46 4.25 -7.86
N GLU A 145 -16.15 3.57 -8.95
CA GLU A 145 -16.70 2.24 -9.27
C GLU A 145 -16.24 1.18 -8.25
N PHE A 146 -14.93 1.09 -8.02
CA PHE A 146 -14.36 0.07 -7.16
C PHE A 146 -14.82 0.19 -5.71
N SER A 147 -14.92 1.40 -5.16
CA SER A 147 -15.43 1.61 -3.80
C SER A 147 -16.89 1.20 -3.67
N GLY A 148 -17.71 1.42 -4.70
CA GLY A 148 -19.09 0.95 -4.75
C GLY A 148 -19.19 -0.58 -4.71
N LEU A 149 -18.41 -1.26 -5.57
CA LEU A 149 -18.33 -2.73 -5.57
C LEU A 149 -17.78 -3.28 -4.25
N ALA A 150 -16.75 -2.66 -3.68
CA ALA A 150 -16.16 -3.06 -2.41
C ALA A 150 -17.15 -2.90 -1.25
N ARG A 151 -17.97 -1.83 -1.25
CA ARG A 151 -19.03 -1.65 -0.26
C ARG A 151 -20.08 -2.76 -0.36
N GLN A 152 -20.59 -3.05 -1.55
CA GLN A 152 -21.57 -4.11 -1.78
C GLN A 152 -21.10 -5.48 -1.28
N ARG A 153 -19.79 -5.73 -1.34
CA ARG A 153 -19.16 -6.98 -0.87
C ARG A 153 -18.73 -6.96 0.61
N GLY A 154 -18.97 -5.86 1.31
CA GLY A 154 -18.55 -5.68 2.69
C GLY A 154 -17.03 -5.52 2.89
N TRP A 155 -16.30 -5.24 1.82
CA TRP A 155 -14.83 -5.08 1.88
C TRP A 155 -14.38 -3.67 2.21
N LEU A 156 -15.18 -2.66 1.84
CA LEU A 156 -14.83 -1.25 2.03
C LEU A 156 -14.67 -0.89 3.51
N ARG A 157 -13.60 -0.16 3.83
CA ARG A 157 -13.38 0.52 5.11
C ARG A 157 -13.04 1.97 4.79
N LEU A 158 -14.04 2.82 4.96
CA LEU A 158 -13.98 4.23 4.61
C LEU A 158 -14.63 5.03 5.74
N PHE A 159 -13.86 5.94 6.33
CA PHE A 159 -14.34 6.80 7.40
C PHE A 159 -13.64 8.15 7.40
N VAL A 160 -14.28 9.13 8.01
CA VAL A 160 -13.78 10.49 8.17
C VAL A 160 -13.78 10.86 9.66
N ILE A 161 -12.70 11.48 10.12
CA ILE A 161 -12.65 12.16 11.40
C ILE A 161 -13.07 13.61 11.15
N ARG A 162 -14.16 14.03 11.79
CA ARG A 162 -14.61 15.40 11.84
C ARG A 162 -14.15 16.03 13.15
N ILE A 163 -13.67 17.27 13.08
CA ILE A 163 -13.31 18.08 14.22
C ILE A 163 -14.11 19.37 14.13
N ASP A 164 -14.93 19.63 15.15
CA ASP A 164 -15.83 20.80 15.18
C ASP A 164 -16.68 20.89 13.89
N GLY A 165 -17.19 19.75 13.42
CA GLY A 165 -18.00 19.60 12.22
C GLY A 165 -17.22 19.59 10.89
N GLN A 166 -15.91 19.87 10.88
CA GLN A 166 -15.10 19.90 9.65
C GLN A 166 -14.37 18.57 9.41
N ALA A 167 -14.31 18.11 8.17
CA ALA A 167 -13.53 16.92 7.79
C ALA A 167 -12.03 17.18 7.97
N ALA A 168 -11.44 16.62 9.02
CA ALA A 168 -10.05 16.83 9.41
C ALA A 168 -9.11 15.75 8.88
N ALA A 169 -9.56 14.49 8.80
CA ALA A 169 -8.81 13.39 8.23
C ALA A 169 -9.75 12.33 7.66
N ALA A 170 -9.30 11.62 6.62
CA ALA A 170 -10.08 10.58 5.98
C ALA A 170 -9.21 9.34 5.73
N PHE A 171 -9.81 8.17 5.93
CA PHE A 171 -9.22 6.86 5.74
C PHE A 171 -9.95 6.10 4.64
N TYR A 172 -9.19 5.47 3.77
CA TYR A 172 -9.68 4.61 2.71
C TYR A 172 -8.89 3.30 2.71
N GLY A 173 -9.55 2.21 2.98
CA GLY A 173 -8.96 0.90 3.08
C GLY A 173 -9.97 -0.21 2.80
N PHE A 174 -9.52 -1.46 2.94
CA PHE A 174 -10.32 -2.62 2.61
C PHE A 174 -10.06 -3.74 3.61
N ARG A 175 -11.10 -4.52 3.88
CA ARG A 175 -10.97 -5.81 4.54
C ARG A 175 -11.28 -6.92 3.54
N TYR A 176 -10.29 -7.76 3.24
CA TYR A 176 -10.46 -8.93 2.40
C TYR A 176 -9.94 -10.19 3.10
N GLY A 177 -10.83 -11.14 3.32
CA GLY A 177 -10.52 -12.31 4.15
C GLY A 177 -10.14 -11.90 5.58
N HIS A 178 -8.96 -12.33 6.01
CA HIS A 178 -8.42 -12.03 7.34
C HIS A 178 -7.49 -10.82 7.37
N ARG A 179 -7.34 -10.09 6.24
CA ARG A 179 -6.45 -8.94 6.13
C ARG A 179 -7.20 -7.64 6.01
N PHE A 180 -6.69 -6.66 6.75
CA PHE A 180 -7.13 -5.28 6.65
C PHE A 180 -6.05 -4.50 5.89
N HIS A 181 -6.40 -3.83 4.81
CA HIS A 181 -5.47 -3.12 3.93
C HIS A 181 -5.64 -1.62 4.10
N PHE A 182 -4.58 -0.93 4.50
CA PHE A 182 -4.49 0.52 4.48
C PHE A 182 -4.15 0.98 3.07
N TYR A 183 -5.14 1.47 2.32
CA TYR A 183 -4.91 1.88 0.93
C TYR A 183 -4.44 3.32 0.83
N GLN A 184 -5.25 4.27 1.29
CA GLN A 184 -4.93 5.70 1.26
C GLN A 184 -5.49 6.45 2.46
N SER A 185 -4.91 7.62 2.73
CA SER A 185 -5.41 8.58 3.71
C SER A 185 -5.06 10.00 3.32
N GLY A 186 -5.85 10.92 3.83
CA GLY A 186 -5.58 12.34 3.76
C GLY A 186 -5.87 13.00 5.10
N PHE A 187 -5.29 14.17 5.33
CA PHE A 187 -5.67 15.03 6.45
C PHE A 187 -5.45 16.50 6.07
N ASP A 188 -6.23 17.38 6.66
CA ASP A 188 -6.09 18.82 6.48
C ASP A 188 -4.85 19.32 7.23
N PRO A 189 -3.91 20.02 6.55
CA PRO A 189 -2.72 20.57 7.17
C PRO A 189 -2.99 21.52 8.35
N GLN A 190 -4.16 22.14 8.43
CA GLN A 190 -4.52 22.99 9.58
C GLN A 190 -4.53 22.22 10.91
N PHE A 191 -4.84 20.90 10.88
CA PHE A 191 -4.87 20.03 12.05
C PHE A 191 -3.56 19.28 12.29
N VAL A 192 -2.45 19.65 11.63
CA VAL A 192 -1.15 18.99 11.79
C VAL A 192 -0.66 19.00 13.26
N ARG A 193 -0.91 20.13 13.97
CA ARG A 193 -0.53 20.27 15.39
C ARG A 193 -1.28 19.31 16.30
N SER A 194 -2.50 18.94 15.96
CA SER A 194 -3.32 17.96 16.67
C SER A 194 -2.91 16.52 16.33
N SER A 195 -1.99 16.33 15.35
CA SER A 195 -1.51 15.01 14.88
C SER A 195 -2.65 14.08 14.44
N VAL A 196 -3.67 14.64 13.76
CA VAL A 196 -4.87 13.91 13.36
C VAL A 196 -4.56 12.69 12.48
N GLY A 197 -3.51 12.76 11.65
CA GLY A 197 -3.05 11.61 10.86
C GLY A 197 -2.53 10.44 11.70
N LEU A 198 -1.87 10.71 12.83
CA LEU A 198 -1.45 9.70 13.79
C LEU A 198 -2.69 9.05 14.43
N VAL A 199 -3.66 9.86 14.86
CA VAL A 199 -4.91 9.38 15.44
C VAL A 199 -5.69 8.52 14.44
N LEU A 200 -5.78 8.96 13.18
CA LEU A 200 -6.45 8.23 12.10
C LEU A 200 -5.92 6.80 11.94
N ILE A 201 -4.60 6.64 11.85
CA ILE A 201 -3.97 5.32 11.70
C ILE A 201 -4.22 4.46 12.96
N GLY A 202 -4.05 5.01 14.15
CA GLY A 202 -4.31 4.26 15.38
C GLY A 202 -5.76 3.78 15.48
N LEU A 203 -6.73 4.61 15.08
CA LEU A 203 -8.15 4.22 15.05
C LEU A 203 -8.42 3.13 13.99
N SER A 204 -7.84 3.22 12.79
CA SER A 204 -8.00 2.19 11.78
C SER A 204 -7.42 0.83 12.20
N ILE A 205 -6.32 0.82 12.95
CA ILE A 205 -5.75 -0.41 13.53
C ILE A 205 -6.67 -0.96 14.63
N ARG A 206 -7.20 -0.10 15.48
CA ARG A 206 -8.18 -0.49 16.50
C ARG A 206 -9.40 -1.17 15.85
N ASP A 207 -9.92 -0.58 14.80
CA ASP A 207 -11.09 -1.10 14.09
C ASP A 207 -10.77 -2.45 13.41
N ALA A 208 -9.57 -2.59 12.80
CA ALA A 208 -9.11 -3.85 12.25
C ALA A 208 -9.07 -4.98 13.30
N ILE A 209 -8.58 -4.69 14.52
CA ILE A 209 -8.56 -5.63 15.63
C ILE A 209 -9.99 -5.96 16.08
N ALA A 210 -10.84 -4.97 16.24
CA ALA A 210 -12.23 -5.15 16.66
C ALA A 210 -13.03 -6.01 15.67
N GLU A 211 -12.70 -5.92 14.36
CA GLU A 211 -13.28 -6.76 13.32
C GLU A 211 -12.67 -8.17 13.24
N GLY A 212 -11.66 -8.50 14.04
CA GLY A 212 -10.97 -9.79 14.02
C GLY A 212 -10.08 -9.99 12.79
N ALA A 213 -9.46 -8.93 12.29
CA ALA A 213 -8.41 -9.07 11.28
C ALA A 213 -7.17 -9.74 11.87
N ALA A 214 -6.59 -10.70 11.15
CA ALA A 214 -5.36 -11.35 11.54
C ALA A 214 -4.11 -10.52 11.16
N GLU A 215 -4.23 -9.66 10.15
CA GLU A 215 -3.14 -8.85 9.64
C GLU A 215 -3.66 -7.46 9.24
N TYR A 216 -2.87 -6.42 9.56
CA TYR A 216 -3.04 -5.07 9.03
C TYR A 216 -1.91 -4.77 8.08
N ASP A 217 -2.19 -4.76 6.78
CA ASP A 217 -1.22 -4.54 5.70
C ASP A 217 -1.19 -3.04 5.34
N MET A 218 -0.04 -2.39 5.55
CA MET A 218 0.16 -0.98 5.22
C MET A 218 0.53 -0.76 3.76
N LEU A 219 0.45 -1.81 2.94
CA LEU A 219 0.83 -1.85 1.54
C LEU A 219 2.29 -1.40 1.30
N HIS A 220 2.66 -1.29 0.02
CA HIS A 220 4.04 -0.94 -0.33
C HIS A 220 4.39 0.50 0.05
N GLY A 221 5.67 0.71 0.33
CA GLY A 221 6.26 2.02 0.63
C GLY A 221 7.10 1.98 1.90
N ASP A 222 8.08 2.86 1.92
CA ASP A 222 9.07 3.01 3.00
C ASP A 222 8.89 4.30 3.78
N GLU A 223 7.67 4.86 3.79
CA GLU A 223 7.37 6.06 4.54
C GLU A 223 7.57 5.82 6.04
N SER A 224 8.35 6.72 6.65
CA SER A 224 8.81 6.59 8.04
C SER A 224 7.69 6.37 9.06
N TYR A 225 6.52 6.96 8.83
CA TYR A 225 5.40 6.79 9.74
C TYR A 225 4.89 5.33 9.83
N LYS A 226 5.02 4.53 8.77
CA LYS A 226 4.62 3.11 8.77
C LYS A 226 5.44 2.30 9.77
N PHE A 227 6.74 2.62 9.89
CA PHE A 227 7.66 1.94 10.80
C PHE A 227 7.45 2.31 12.28
N LEU A 228 6.68 3.35 12.55
CA LEU A 228 6.24 3.65 13.92
C LEU A 228 5.17 2.67 14.39
N TRP A 229 4.36 2.13 13.46
CA TRP A 229 3.26 1.22 13.73
C TRP A 229 3.62 -0.25 13.49
N SER A 230 4.56 -0.53 12.59
CA SER A 230 4.95 -1.89 12.22
C SER A 230 6.45 -2.10 12.36
N LYS A 231 6.82 -3.28 12.89
CA LYS A 231 8.20 -3.77 12.93
C LYS A 231 8.43 -4.91 11.93
N THR A 232 7.37 -5.42 11.32
CA THR A 232 7.40 -6.57 10.41
C THR A 232 7.28 -6.07 8.98
N LEU A 233 8.08 -6.67 8.10
CA LEU A 233 8.19 -6.26 6.70
C LEU A 233 8.04 -7.46 5.78
N ARG A 234 7.32 -7.26 4.69
CA ARG A 234 7.30 -8.16 3.54
C ARG A 234 8.14 -7.54 2.42
N GLN A 235 9.17 -8.26 1.97
CA GLN A 235 10.01 -7.81 0.86
C GLN A 235 9.28 -8.00 -0.47
N LEU A 236 9.29 -6.97 -1.31
CA LEU A 236 8.88 -7.04 -2.69
C LEU A 236 10.08 -7.14 -3.62
N ILE A 237 9.91 -7.91 -4.67
CA ILE A 237 10.89 -8.05 -5.75
C ILE A 237 10.28 -7.61 -7.08
N ARG A 238 11.13 -7.24 -8.00
CA ARG A 238 10.83 -7.21 -9.43
C ARG A 238 11.43 -8.45 -10.06
N LEU A 239 10.63 -9.18 -10.83
CA LEU A 239 11.07 -10.31 -11.64
C LEU A 239 11.07 -9.89 -13.11
N ASP A 240 12.25 -9.86 -13.71
CA ASP A 240 12.44 -9.65 -15.15
C ASP A 240 12.79 -11.01 -15.79
N VAL A 241 12.08 -11.39 -16.85
CA VAL A 241 12.34 -12.62 -17.60
C VAL A 241 12.63 -12.31 -19.07
N TYR A 242 13.64 -12.98 -19.62
CA TYR A 242 14.15 -12.73 -20.97
C TYR A 242 14.26 -14.05 -21.75
N PRO A 243 13.76 -14.09 -23.01
CA PRO A 243 13.84 -15.28 -23.83
C PRO A 243 15.29 -15.63 -24.20
N PRO A 244 15.58 -16.91 -24.53
CA PRO A 244 16.88 -17.30 -25.03
C PRO A 244 17.20 -16.66 -26.38
N GLY A 245 18.50 -16.48 -26.67
CA GLY A 245 19.01 -15.94 -27.94
C GLY A 245 19.25 -14.43 -27.95
N GLY A 246 19.61 -13.90 -29.12
CA GLY A 246 20.10 -12.51 -29.28
C GLY A 246 19.12 -11.43 -28.82
N MET A 247 17.84 -11.59 -29.10
CA MET A 247 16.80 -10.61 -28.67
C MET A 247 16.71 -10.51 -27.15
N GLY A 248 16.74 -11.63 -26.44
CA GLY A 248 16.75 -11.64 -24.98
C GLY A 248 17.99 -10.93 -24.40
N LEU A 249 19.16 -11.16 -25.00
CA LEU A 249 20.39 -10.48 -24.64
C LEU A 249 20.31 -8.97 -24.87
N ILE A 250 19.77 -8.52 -25.98
CA ILE A 250 19.59 -7.09 -26.31
C ILE A 250 18.68 -6.44 -25.27
N HIS A 251 17.49 -7.02 -25.00
CA HIS A 251 16.54 -6.49 -24.02
C HIS A 251 17.13 -6.44 -22.63
N ARG A 252 17.85 -7.49 -22.21
CA ARG A 252 18.53 -7.53 -20.91
C ARG A 252 19.57 -6.45 -20.77
N ASN A 253 20.40 -6.25 -21.79
CA ASN A 253 21.45 -5.24 -21.75
C ASN A 253 20.89 -3.81 -21.83
N ALA A 254 19.86 -3.58 -22.65
CA ALA A 254 19.14 -2.30 -22.68
C ALA A 254 18.54 -1.96 -21.31
N THR A 255 17.93 -2.93 -20.63
CA THR A 255 17.38 -2.74 -19.28
C THR A 255 18.47 -2.41 -18.26
N ARG A 256 19.63 -3.08 -18.32
CA ARG A 256 20.79 -2.80 -17.45
C ARG A 256 21.36 -1.41 -17.67
N LEU A 257 21.51 -0.99 -18.94
CA LEU A 257 21.99 0.35 -19.30
C LEU A 257 21.04 1.43 -18.80
N THR A 258 19.74 1.29 -19.06
CA THR A 258 18.71 2.23 -18.57
C THR A 258 18.73 2.35 -17.04
N ALA A 259 18.87 1.24 -16.32
CA ALA A 259 18.96 1.25 -14.87
C ALA A 259 20.26 1.90 -14.35
N ALA A 260 21.39 1.70 -15.06
CA ALA A 260 22.66 2.34 -14.75
C ALA A 260 22.61 3.85 -14.98
N THR A 261 22.05 4.28 -16.11
CA THR A 261 21.87 5.70 -16.46
C THR A 261 20.96 6.40 -15.44
N LYS A 262 19.82 5.80 -15.08
CA LYS A 262 18.93 6.36 -14.04
C LYS A 262 19.64 6.51 -12.69
N ARG A 263 20.47 5.53 -12.31
CA ARG A 263 21.27 5.61 -11.07
C ARG A 263 22.33 6.70 -11.14
N ALA A 264 23.02 6.83 -12.27
CA ALA A 264 24.02 7.87 -12.49
C ALA A 264 23.40 9.28 -12.45
N VAL A 265 22.27 9.47 -13.15
CA VAL A 265 21.50 10.73 -13.14
C VAL A 265 21.02 11.06 -11.72
N LYS A 266 20.46 10.08 -10.99
CA LYS A 266 20.04 10.29 -9.61
C LYS A 266 21.18 10.69 -8.68
N ARG A 267 22.38 10.12 -8.88
CA ARG A 267 23.60 10.51 -8.13
C ARG A 267 24.08 11.90 -8.50
N ALA A 268 24.09 12.24 -9.81
CA ALA A 268 24.56 13.53 -10.30
C ALA A 268 23.65 14.69 -9.88
N LEU A 269 22.35 14.45 -9.80
CA LEU A 269 21.38 15.48 -9.41
C LEU A 269 21.25 15.65 -7.88
N HIS A 270 22.04 14.97 -7.06
CA HIS A 270 21.95 15.03 -5.59
C HIS A 270 20.49 14.99 -5.10
N VAL A 271 19.65 14.17 -5.74
CA VAL A 271 18.27 13.98 -5.29
C VAL A 271 18.35 13.24 -3.96
N GLU A 272 18.37 14.01 -2.87
CA GLU A 272 18.20 13.47 -1.53
C GLU A 272 16.92 12.63 -1.48
N PRO A 273 16.92 11.51 -0.76
CA PRO A 273 15.69 10.79 -0.50
C PRO A 273 14.69 11.77 0.11
N ARG A 274 13.42 11.71 -0.36
CA ARG A 274 12.35 12.57 0.16
C ARG A 274 12.42 12.61 1.68
N PRO A 275 12.47 13.81 2.30
CA PRO A 275 12.64 13.90 3.74
C PRO A 275 11.55 13.10 4.44
N ALA A 276 11.98 12.28 5.38
CA ALA A 276 11.08 11.61 6.30
C ALA A 276 10.19 12.68 6.96
N LEU A 277 8.92 12.37 7.13
CA LEU A 277 7.99 13.23 7.86
C LEU A 277 8.58 13.49 9.25
N GLU A 278 9.08 14.68 9.49
CA GLU A 278 9.39 15.11 10.84
C GLU A 278 8.09 15.08 11.66
N THR A 279 8.05 14.13 12.55
CA THR A 279 7.06 14.05 13.61
C THR A 279 7.44 15.08 14.66
N THR A 280 7.00 16.31 14.52
CA THR A 280 6.90 17.25 15.63
C THR A 280 5.57 17.08 16.37
#